data_c8543b1986a5196ebff6806fba5d1710
#
_entry.id   c8543b1986a5196ebff6806fba5d1710
#
_cell.length_a   1.000
_cell.length_b   1.000
_cell.length_c   1.000
_cell.angle_alpha   90.00
_cell.angle_beta   90.00
_cell.angle_gamma   90.00
#
_symmetry.space_group_name_H-M   'P 1'
#
loop_
_entity.id
_entity.type
_entity.pdbx_description
1 polymer ?
#
loop_
_entity_poly.entity_id
_entity_poly.type
_entity_poly.pdbx_seq_one_letter_code
_entity_poly.pdbx_strand_id
1 'polypeptide(L)'
;ITSHADVNGNQILDEFSRAPYGWNKDTIRYLVALMLKAGMLVMRSGAQSFKMLTKNSSEAMKSNTLFNKLGFSLNTDATLSPSEVMEAMKVLKELFNPAGLTPVIQNIVKASLKVANAQKSKYEQLKDTFHTLNMAGYDRVCRATTYLDTIIDHEGQDAPFLFAKEKACADAFRYVINVQKQEKQGGLLNSIKHISKKLEDFSKIQKLDQLKEIGKQMSDTEQAFNDLMNDPDCFTHTAEYADLSSQLDRNIEQACTHFHTEALKMISERCEEIKASVDFQSLKDDQKQEIETILSKISIQEGTTLEQLQDMCNQFSALYVPGSSFYRVEKLIKDYVAENKPAVTSPVEGGNGSGESSNNNAGTPSADPANGSGGYSAANNDSHEQASEPTTKVVKRSVKRRLTKREDVQAIIDELTGLLPQIDEGSSIELSLND
;
A
#
# COMPACT_ATOMS: atom_id res chain seq x y z
N ILE A 1 37.57 -28.17 -30.80
CA ILE A 1 37.14 -27.23 -29.76
C ILE A 1 38.09 -27.44 -28.57
N THR A 2 39.01 -26.52 -28.38
CA THR A 2 39.89 -26.47 -27.22
C THR A 2 39.14 -25.86 -26.03
N SER A 3 39.42 -26.27 -24.82
CA SER A 3 38.62 -26.13 -23.59
C SER A 3 38.24 -24.73 -23.14
N HIS A 4 38.60 -23.63 -23.84
CA HIS A 4 38.36 -22.27 -23.37
C HIS A 4 38.04 -21.23 -24.46
N ALA A 5 37.85 -21.63 -25.74
CA ALA A 5 37.52 -20.71 -26.81
C ALA A 5 36.15 -21.03 -27.43
N ASP A 6 35.29 -20.02 -27.53
CA ASP A 6 34.06 -20.16 -28.32
C ASP A 6 34.42 -20.31 -29.81
N VAL A 7 33.90 -21.38 -30.43
CA VAL A 7 34.04 -21.64 -31.85
C VAL A 7 32.73 -21.23 -32.55
N ASN A 8 32.80 -20.39 -33.57
CA ASN A 8 31.62 -19.95 -34.31
C ASN A 8 31.02 -21.09 -35.13
N GLY A 9 29.69 -21.11 -35.28
CA GLY A 9 28.99 -22.07 -36.10
C GLY A 9 29.49 -22.10 -37.55
N ASN A 10 29.91 -20.97 -38.09
CA ASN A 10 30.54 -20.90 -39.42
C ASN A 10 31.86 -21.71 -39.50
N GLN A 11 32.72 -21.59 -38.49
CA GLN A 11 33.97 -22.34 -38.42
C GLN A 11 33.71 -23.85 -38.32
N ILE A 12 32.70 -24.25 -37.56
CA ILE A 12 32.30 -25.69 -37.44
C ILE A 12 31.82 -26.20 -38.80
N LEU A 13 30.94 -25.44 -39.47
CA LEU A 13 30.44 -25.85 -40.82
C LEU A 13 31.59 -25.95 -41.83
N ASP A 14 32.49 -24.97 -41.86
CA ASP A 14 33.60 -24.93 -42.82
C ASP A 14 34.59 -26.06 -42.55
N GLU A 15 34.95 -26.35 -41.32
CA GLU A 15 35.89 -27.40 -40.97
C GLU A 15 35.37 -28.79 -41.36
N PHE A 16 34.14 -29.12 -40.95
CA PHE A 16 33.59 -30.47 -41.20
C PHE A 16 32.99 -30.67 -42.58
N SER A 17 32.74 -29.61 -43.37
CA SER A 17 32.31 -29.75 -44.75
C SER A 17 33.46 -29.93 -45.75
N ARG A 18 34.71 -29.69 -45.33
CA ARG A 18 35.92 -29.91 -46.13
C ARG A 18 36.50 -31.32 -45.95
N ALA A 19 37.41 -31.69 -46.87
CA ALA A 19 38.18 -32.89 -46.66
C ALA A 19 39.01 -32.82 -45.36
N PRO A 20 39.18 -33.92 -44.62
CA PRO A 20 38.79 -35.29 -44.97
C PRO A 20 37.33 -35.66 -44.63
N TYR A 21 36.56 -34.78 -43.95
CA TYR A 21 35.24 -35.15 -43.44
C TYR A 21 34.15 -35.09 -44.53
N GLY A 22 34.05 -33.98 -45.26
CA GLY A 22 33.10 -33.82 -46.38
C GLY A 22 31.61 -33.92 -45.96
N TRP A 23 31.29 -33.61 -44.73
CA TRP A 23 29.92 -33.78 -44.20
C TRP A 23 28.97 -32.72 -44.72
N ASN A 24 27.72 -33.12 -44.94
CA ASN A 24 26.66 -32.18 -45.26
C ASN A 24 26.43 -31.22 -44.06
N LYS A 25 26.20 -29.94 -44.36
CA LYS A 25 25.99 -28.90 -43.35
C LYS A 25 24.80 -29.21 -42.41
N ASP A 26 23.77 -29.88 -42.92
CA ASP A 26 22.62 -30.30 -42.09
C ASP A 26 23.00 -31.40 -41.14
N THR A 27 23.84 -32.35 -41.58
CA THR A 27 24.40 -33.40 -40.69
C THR A 27 25.23 -32.80 -39.57
N ILE A 28 26.09 -31.80 -39.90
CA ILE A 28 26.91 -31.12 -38.90
C ILE A 28 26.01 -30.42 -37.85
N ARG A 29 24.99 -29.65 -38.30
CA ARG A 29 24.06 -28.99 -37.38
C ARG A 29 23.31 -30.00 -36.50
N TYR A 30 22.89 -31.13 -37.08
CA TYR A 30 22.23 -32.19 -36.32
C TYR A 30 23.14 -32.80 -35.25
N LEU A 31 24.41 -33.07 -35.57
CA LEU A 31 25.40 -33.58 -34.63
C LEU A 31 25.67 -32.58 -33.50
N VAL A 32 25.81 -31.29 -33.80
CA VAL A 32 25.98 -30.24 -32.81
C VAL A 32 24.74 -30.14 -31.91
N ALA A 33 23.55 -30.28 -32.50
CA ALA A 33 22.30 -30.30 -31.71
C ALA A 33 22.24 -31.54 -30.78
N LEU A 34 22.69 -32.70 -31.24
CA LEU A 34 22.81 -33.91 -30.39
C LEU A 34 23.83 -33.73 -29.26
N MET A 35 24.99 -33.12 -29.54
CA MET A 35 25.98 -32.81 -28.50
C MET A 35 25.46 -31.79 -27.50
N LEU A 36 24.74 -30.78 -27.94
CA LEU A 36 24.05 -29.85 -27.05
C LEU A 36 22.95 -30.56 -26.21
N LYS A 37 22.18 -31.46 -26.87
CA LYS A 37 21.17 -32.27 -26.18
C LYS A 37 21.80 -33.19 -25.10
N ALA A 38 23.00 -33.71 -25.40
CA ALA A 38 23.77 -34.52 -24.47
C ALA A 38 24.45 -33.70 -23.36
N GLY A 39 24.35 -32.38 -23.38
CA GLY A 39 25.00 -31.51 -22.39
C GLY A 39 26.52 -31.37 -22.57
N MET A 40 27.07 -31.81 -23.69
CA MET A 40 28.52 -31.75 -23.98
C MET A 40 28.98 -30.36 -24.43
N LEU A 41 28.06 -29.55 -24.93
CA LEU A 41 28.34 -28.19 -25.45
C LEU A 41 27.50 -27.14 -24.73
N VAL A 42 28.06 -25.94 -24.69
CA VAL A 42 27.32 -24.70 -24.41
C VAL A 42 27.19 -23.95 -25.72
N MET A 43 25.98 -23.56 -26.07
CA MET A 43 25.67 -22.70 -27.21
C MET A 43 25.40 -21.28 -26.73
N ARG A 44 25.95 -20.28 -27.43
CA ARG A 44 25.68 -18.85 -27.16
C ARG A 44 25.03 -18.21 -28.37
N SER A 45 23.98 -17.42 -28.14
CA SER A 45 23.28 -16.61 -29.10
C SER A 45 23.13 -15.19 -28.60
N GLY A 46 24.03 -14.29 -28.99
CA GLY A 46 24.12 -12.96 -28.37
C GLY A 46 24.46 -13.03 -26.90
N ALA A 47 23.64 -12.45 -26.03
CA ALA A 47 23.80 -12.49 -24.58
C ALA A 47 23.25 -13.78 -23.92
N GLN A 48 22.52 -14.61 -24.66
CA GLN A 48 21.92 -15.84 -24.13
C GLN A 48 22.85 -17.03 -24.25
N SER A 49 22.89 -17.87 -23.21
CA SER A 49 23.68 -19.11 -23.16
C SER A 49 22.75 -20.31 -22.94
N PHE A 50 22.94 -21.38 -23.73
CA PHE A 50 22.13 -22.59 -23.68
C PHE A 50 23.04 -23.80 -23.41
N LYS A 51 22.81 -24.48 -22.30
CA LYS A 51 23.55 -25.73 -21.93
C LYS A 51 22.83 -27.01 -22.36
N MET A 52 21.62 -26.87 -22.91
CA MET A 52 20.80 -27.99 -23.38
C MET A 52 19.98 -27.59 -24.59
N LEU A 53 19.49 -28.61 -25.34
CA LEU A 53 18.62 -28.39 -26.48
C LEU A 53 17.19 -28.08 -26.01
N THR A 54 16.76 -26.84 -26.21
CA THR A 54 15.42 -26.33 -25.97
C THR A 54 14.74 -25.93 -27.27
N LYS A 55 13.49 -25.45 -27.18
CA LYS A 55 12.80 -24.92 -28.35
C LYS A 55 13.55 -23.71 -28.95
N ASN A 56 13.99 -22.78 -28.10
CA ASN A 56 14.70 -21.57 -28.54
C ASN A 56 16.07 -21.87 -29.13
N SER A 57 16.87 -22.75 -28.49
CA SER A 57 18.15 -23.18 -29.03
C SER A 57 18.00 -23.96 -30.35
N SER A 58 16.93 -24.77 -30.47
CA SER A 58 16.60 -25.50 -31.70
C SER A 58 16.23 -24.52 -32.82
N GLU A 59 15.41 -23.51 -32.59
CA GLU A 59 15.08 -22.48 -33.57
C GLU A 59 16.32 -21.71 -34.04
N ALA A 60 17.24 -21.37 -33.09
CA ALA A 60 18.50 -20.70 -33.42
C ALA A 60 19.41 -21.53 -34.34
N MET A 61 19.33 -22.88 -34.33
CA MET A 61 20.09 -23.78 -35.17
C MET A 61 19.38 -24.20 -36.47
N LYS A 62 18.18 -23.68 -36.77
CA LYS A 62 17.29 -24.12 -37.85
C LYS A 62 17.84 -23.90 -39.27
N SER A 63 18.65 -22.88 -39.46
CA SER A 63 19.24 -22.54 -40.73
C SER A 63 20.75 -22.28 -40.65
N ASN A 64 21.46 -22.42 -41.76
CA ASN A 64 22.90 -22.11 -41.82
C ASN A 64 23.18 -20.64 -41.44
N THR A 65 22.32 -19.72 -41.87
CA THR A 65 22.47 -18.27 -41.59
C THR A 65 22.38 -17.97 -40.10
N LEU A 66 21.46 -18.62 -39.40
CA LEU A 66 21.32 -18.47 -37.92
C LEU A 66 22.46 -19.20 -37.22
N PHE A 67 22.75 -20.43 -37.61
CA PHE A 67 23.81 -21.26 -37.00
C PHE A 67 25.18 -20.59 -37.05
N ASN A 68 25.51 -19.92 -38.16
CA ASN A 68 26.80 -19.22 -38.37
C ASN A 68 27.06 -18.13 -37.29
N LYS A 69 26.00 -17.57 -36.71
CA LYS A 69 26.09 -16.52 -35.71
C LYS A 69 26.21 -17.05 -34.28
N LEU A 70 26.10 -18.37 -34.09
CA LEU A 70 26.17 -19.01 -32.79
C LEU A 70 27.62 -19.26 -32.38
N GLY A 71 27.91 -19.11 -31.09
CA GLY A 71 29.15 -19.54 -30.47
C GLY A 71 28.95 -20.89 -29.76
N PHE A 72 29.94 -21.75 -29.83
CA PHE A 72 29.93 -23.05 -29.16
C PHE A 72 31.22 -23.25 -28.38
N SER A 73 31.11 -23.71 -27.16
CA SER A 73 32.23 -24.15 -26.30
C SER A 73 31.93 -25.51 -25.71
N LEU A 74 32.97 -26.22 -25.27
CA LEU A 74 32.78 -27.44 -24.50
C LEU A 74 32.13 -27.05 -23.16
N ASN A 75 31.15 -27.82 -22.74
CA ASN A 75 30.60 -27.70 -21.43
C ASN A 75 31.61 -28.29 -20.42
N THR A 76 32.49 -27.43 -19.90
CA THR A 76 33.49 -27.80 -18.91
C THR A 76 32.90 -27.85 -17.49
N ASP A 77 31.73 -27.26 -17.32
CA ASP A 77 30.96 -27.43 -16.09
C ASP A 77 30.49 -28.87 -16.07
N ALA A 78 31.07 -29.64 -15.18
CA ALA A 78 30.90 -31.07 -15.07
C ALA A 78 29.46 -31.52 -15.36
N THR A 79 29.31 -32.44 -16.28
CA THR A 79 28.08 -33.23 -16.38
C THR A 79 27.78 -33.75 -14.96
N LEU A 80 26.57 -33.44 -14.48
CA LEU A 80 26.15 -33.93 -13.18
C LEU A 80 26.35 -35.43 -13.13
N SER A 81 27.05 -35.94 -12.10
CA SER A 81 27.15 -37.35 -11.82
C SER A 81 25.76 -37.94 -11.54
N PRO A 82 25.55 -39.23 -11.73
CA PRO A 82 24.29 -39.87 -11.37
C PRO A 82 23.81 -39.57 -9.93
N SER A 83 24.74 -39.45 -9.00
CA SER A 83 24.45 -39.11 -7.60
C SER A 83 23.94 -37.65 -7.48
N GLU A 84 24.51 -36.69 -8.21
CA GLU A 84 24.09 -35.30 -8.23
C GLU A 84 22.73 -35.14 -8.89
N VAL A 85 22.43 -35.91 -9.94
CA VAL A 85 21.08 -35.92 -10.56
C VAL A 85 20.03 -36.44 -9.57
N MET A 86 20.37 -37.47 -8.81
CA MET A 86 19.49 -37.99 -7.76
C MET A 86 19.29 -36.96 -6.63
N GLU A 87 20.33 -36.25 -6.24
CA GLU A 87 20.19 -35.17 -5.24
C GLU A 87 19.34 -34.01 -5.75
N ALA A 88 19.56 -33.55 -6.97
CA ALA A 88 18.69 -32.52 -7.58
C ALA A 88 17.23 -32.97 -7.62
N MET A 89 16.95 -34.20 -8.02
CA MET A 89 15.61 -34.76 -7.99
C MET A 89 15.03 -34.80 -6.57
N LYS A 90 15.80 -35.23 -5.59
CA LYS A 90 15.38 -35.30 -4.18
C LYS A 90 15.01 -33.90 -3.64
N VAL A 91 15.86 -32.90 -3.86
CA VAL A 91 15.62 -31.52 -3.44
C VAL A 91 14.37 -30.96 -4.12
N LEU A 92 14.22 -31.11 -5.44
CA LEU A 92 13.05 -30.66 -6.17
C LEU A 92 11.75 -31.34 -5.67
N LYS A 93 11.83 -32.64 -5.36
CA LYS A 93 10.70 -33.39 -4.80
C LYS A 93 10.35 -32.93 -3.39
N GLU A 94 11.34 -32.71 -2.55
CA GLU A 94 11.16 -32.18 -1.18
C GLU A 94 10.47 -30.82 -1.19
N LEU A 95 10.97 -29.92 -2.04
CA LEU A 95 10.48 -28.53 -2.08
C LEU A 95 9.09 -28.40 -2.70
N PHE A 96 8.83 -29.06 -3.82
CA PHE A 96 7.66 -28.77 -4.66
C PHE A 96 6.82 -30.01 -5.00
N ASN A 97 7.34 -31.19 -4.76
CA ASN A 97 6.69 -32.50 -5.03
C ASN A 97 5.99 -32.59 -6.42
N PRO A 98 6.66 -32.24 -7.53
CA PRO A 98 6.04 -32.29 -8.84
C PRO A 98 5.71 -33.74 -9.23
N ALA A 99 4.53 -33.94 -9.85
CA ALA A 99 4.11 -35.25 -10.32
C ALA A 99 4.99 -35.79 -11.45
N GLY A 100 5.26 -37.12 -11.45
CA GLY A 100 5.99 -37.79 -12.54
C GLY A 100 7.48 -37.48 -12.61
N LEU A 101 8.09 -37.01 -11.52
CA LEU A 101 9.51 -36.70 -11.47
C LEU A 101 10.35 -37.98 -11.51
N THR A 102 11.31 -38.05 -12.41
CA THR A 102 12.28 -39.17 -12.56
C THR A 102 13.70 -38.64 -12.56
N PRO A 103 14.73 -39.50 -12.20
CA PRO A 103 16.13 -39.09 -12.13
C PRO A 103 16.74 -38.94 -13.55
N VAL A 104 16.06 -38.19 -14.41
CA VAL A 104 16.50 -37.83 -15.76
C VAL A 104 16.60 -36.33 -15.83
N ILE A 105 17.75 -35.78 -16.24
CA ILE A 105 18.02 -34.35 -16.26
C ILE A 105 16.90 -33.59 -16.99
N GLN A 106 16.46 -34.07 -18.16
CA GLN A 106 15.39 -33.41 -18.93
C GLN A 106 14.04 -33.37 -18.18
N ASN A 107 13.74 -34.37 -17.37
CA ASN A 107 12.54 -34.35 -16.54
C ASN A 107 12.66 -33.36 -15.38
N ILE A 108 13.83 -33.25 -14.76
CA ILE A 108 14.10 -32.25 -13.72
C ILE A 108 13.97 -30.84 -14.32
N VAL A 109 14.58 -30.60 -15.49
CA VAL A 109 14.48 -29.33 -16.23
C VAL A 109 13.01 -28.92 -16.48
N LYS A 110 12.22 -29.83 -17.08
CA LYS A 110 10.82 -29.57 -17.39
C LYS A 110 9.98 -29.36 -16.12
N ALA A 111 10.20 -30.18 -15.10
CA ALA A 111 9.48 -30.07 -13.84
C ALA A 111 9.80 -28.76 -13.11
N SER A 112 11.07 -28.38 -13.07
CA SER A 112 11.55 -27.13 -12.46
C SER A 112 10.98 -25.90 -13.17
N LEU A 113 11.01 -25.87 -14.50
CA LEU A 113 10.43 -24.77 -15.27
C LEU A 113 8.92 -24.64 -15.04
N LYS A 114 8.19 -25.75 -15.01
CA LYS A 114 6.75 -25.77 -14.71
C LYS A 114 6.47 -25.21 -13.33
N VAL A 115 7.23 -25.63 -12.33
CA VAL A 115 7.10 -25.15 -10.95
C VAL A 115 7.45 -23.68 -10.84
N ALA A 116 8.56 -23.25 -11.45
CA ALA A 116 9.01 -21.87 -11.41
C ALA A 116 7.93 -20.91 -11.99
N ASN A 117 7.39 -21.24 -13.18
CA ASN A 117 6.30 -20.46 -13.77
C ASN A 117 5.03 -20.41 -12.89
N ALA A 118 4.70 -21.52 -12.23
CA ALA A 118 3.51 -21.58 -11.34
C ALA A 118 3.70 -20.82 -10.02
N GLN A 119 4.94 -20.61 -9.58
CA GLN A 119 5.26 -19.93 -8.31
C GLN A 119 5.63 -18.44 -8.50
N LYS A 120 6.01 -18.01 -9.70
CA LYS A 120 6.56 -16.66 -9.97
C LYS A 120 5.70 -15.55 -9.36
N SER A 121 4.44 -15.46 -9.73
CA SER A 121 3.54 -14.40 -9.23
C SER A 121 3.39 -14.40 -7.72
N LYS A 122 3.36 -15.58 -7.08
CA LYS A 122 3.26 -15.68 -5.61
C LYS A 122 4.53 -15.20 -4.91
N TYR A 123 5.69 -15.48 -5.48
CA TYR A 123 6.97 -15.04 -4.92
C TYR A 123 7.16 -13.55 -5.08
N GLU A 124 6.74 -12.98 -6.23
CA GLU A 124 6.73 -11.53 -6.45
C GLU A 124 5.81 -10.83 -5.44
N GLN A 125 4.57 -11.31 -5.28
CA GLN A 125 3.65 -10.75 -4.27
C GLN A 125 4.20 -10.84 -2.84
N LEU A 126 4.86 -11.95 -2.50
CA LEU A 126 5.47 -12.11 -1.19
C LEU A 126 6.65 -11.14 -1.01
N LYS A 127 7.48 -10.98 -2.03
CA LYS A 127 8.59 -10.03 -2.06
C LYS A 127 8.08 -8.61 -1.82
N ASP A 128 7.03 -8.19 -2.53
CA ASP A 128 6.43 -6.86 -2.38
C ASP A 128 5.84 -6.67 -0.97
N THR A 129 5.21 -7.72 -0.42
CA THR A 129 4.67 -7.68 0.95
C THR A 129 5.79 -7.53 1.98
N PHE A 130 6.87 -8.29 1.88
CA PHE A 130 8.02 -8.19 2.78
C PHE A 130 8.70 -6.82 2.71
N HIS A 131 8.80 -6.26 1.50
CA HIS A 131 9.32 -4.92 1.29
C HIS A 131 8.43 -3.86 1.94
N THR A 132 7.12 -3.91 1.66
CA THR A 132 6.14 -2.93 2.17
C THR A 132 6.06 -2.93 3.70
N LEU A 133 6.14 -4.12 4.31
CA LEU A 133 6.10 -4.30 5.77
C LEU A 133 7.47 -4.18 6.45
N ASN A 134 8.53 -3.94 5.67
CA ASN A 134 9.92 -3.89 6.16
C ASN A 134 10.31 -5.12 7.02
N MET A 135 9.89 -6.31 6.59
CA MET A 135 10.14 -7.55 7.33
C MET A 135 11.58 -8.02 7.21
N ALA A 136 12.17 -8.48 8.30
CA ALA A 136 13.42 -9.22 8.26
C ALA A 136 13.26 -10.47 7.35
N GLY A 137 14.32 -10.86 6.64
CA GLY A 137 14.24 -11.96 5.69
C GLY A 137 13.82 -11.56 4.27
N TYR A 138 13.56 -10.26 4.00
CA TYR A 138 13.34 -9.74 2.64
C TYR A 138 14.41 -10.23 1.65
N ASP A 139 15.70 -10.21 2.04
CA ASP A 139 16.80 -10.69 1.22
C ASP A 139 16.70 -12.18 0.87
N ARG A 140 16.13 -12.99 1.77
CA ARG A 140 15.91 -14.44 1.51
C ARG A 140 14.81 -14.64 0.48
N VAL A 141 13.74 -13.85 0.54
CA VAL A 141 12.66 -13.85 -0.45
C VAL A 141 13.19 -13.37 -1.81
N CYS A 142 13.97 -12.29 -1.83
CA CYS A 142 14.61 -11.78 -3.04
C CYS A 142 15.50 -12.84 -3.69
N ARG A 143 16.34 -13.57 -2.90
CA ARG A 143 17.17 -14.65 -3.43
C ARG A 143 16.33 -15.78 -4.05
N ALA A 144 15.26 -16.20 -3.39
CA ALA A 144 14.37 -17.22 -3.94
C ALA A 144 13.70 -16.76 -5.25
N THR A 145 13.28 -15.50 -5.35
CA THR A 145 12.73 -14.91 -6.58
C THR A 145 13.79 -14.88 -7.68
N THR A 146 15.03 -14.46 -7.37
CA THR A 146 16.15 -14.46 -8.33
C THR A 146 16.44 -15.86 -8.87
N TYR A 147 16.45 -16.89 -8.00
CA TYR A 147 16.62 -18.28 -8.47
C TYR A 147 15.46 -18.74 -9.36
N LEU A 148 14.22 -18.34 -9.06
CA LEU A 148 13.07 -18.61 -9.94
C LEU A 148 13.24 -17.94 -11.31
N ASP A 149 13.63 -16.68 -11.34
CA ASP A 149 13.86 -15.95 -12.59
C ASP A 149 14.99 -16.60 -13.40
N THR A 150 16.10 -16.99 -12.76
CA THR A 150 17.19 -17.72 -13.41
C THR A 150 16.69 -19.03 -14.03
N ILE A 151 15.85 -19.80 -13.32
CA ILE A 151 15.28 -21.05 -13.85
C ILE A 151 14.36 -20.75 -15.04
N ILE A 152 13.58 -19.68 -15.01
CA ILE A 152 12.67 -19.30 -16.09
C ILE A 152 13.46 -18.80 -17.32
N ASP A 153 14.39 -17.88 -17.11
CA ASP A 153 15.16 -17.23 -18.16
C ASP A 153 16.02 -18.23 -18.93
N HIS A 154 16.54 -19.26 -18.25
CA HIS A 154 17.31 -20.33 -18.85
C HIS A 154 16.49 -21.59 -19.15
N GLU A 155 15.16 -21.45 -19.28
CA GLU A 155 14.24 -22.55 -19.64
C GLU A 155 14.40 -23.81 -18.76
N GLY A 156 14.77 -23.63 -17.49
CA GLY A 156 14.98 -24.70 -16.52
C GLY A 156 16.33 -25.39 -16.58
N GLN A 157 17.22 -25.02 -17.52
CA GLN A 157 18.48 -25.74 -17.77
C GLN A 157 19.44 -25.72 -16.57
N ASP A 158 19.46 -24.62 -15.83
CA ASP A 158 20.33 -24.48 -14.66
C ASP A 158 19.77 -25.20 -13.41
N ALA A 159 18.48 -25.51 -13.39
CA ALA A 159 17.83 -26.09 -12.23
C ALA A 159 18.49 -27.36 -11.68
N PRO A 160 18.93 -28.34 -12.49
CA PRO A 160 19.60 -29.53 -11.97
C PRO A 160 20.89 -29.19 -11.20
N PHE A 161 21.66 -28.19 -11.67
CA PHE A 161 22.90 -27.74 -11.03
C PHE A 161 22.59 -26.96 -9.75
N LEU A 162 21.64 -26.05 -9.80
CA LEU A 162 21.19 -25.26 -8.64
C LEU A 162 20.74 -26.18 -7.51
N PHE A 163 19.90 -27.18 -7.81
CA PHE A 163 19.40 -28.10 -6.79
C PHE A 163 20.43 -29.13 -6.31
N ALA A 164 21.39 -29.53 -7.16
CA ALA A 164 22.42 -30.49 -6.76
C ALA A 164 23.57 -29.86 -5.98
N LYS A 165 23.96 -28.63 -6.32
CA LYS A 165 25.23 -28.04 -5.87
C LYS A 165 25.06 -26.78 -5.03
N GLU A 166 23.97 -26.02 -5.19
CA GLU A 166 23.76 -24.77 -4.49
C GLU A 166 22.81 -24.93 -3.30
N LYS A 167 23.37 -25.23 -2.13
CA LYS A 167 22.58 -25.31 -0.89
C LYS A 167 21.78 -24.03 -0.63
N ALA A 168 22.35 -22.86 -0.93
CA ALA A 168 21.67 -21.56 -0.78
C ALA A 168 20.38 -21.44 -1.58
N CYS A 169 20.31 -22.08 -2.75
CA CYS A 169 19.10 -22.15 -3.57
C CYS A 169 17.99 -22.92 -2.84
N ALA A 170 18.30 -24.13 -2.37
CA ALA A 170 17.33 -24.94 -1.63
C ALA A 170 16.87 -24.26 -0.34
N ASP A 171 17.78 -23.62 0.39
CA ASP A 171 17.47 -22.92 1.65
C ASP A 171 16.58 -21.68 1.40
N ALA A 172 16.83 -20.94 0.32
CA ALA A 172 15.97 -19.81 -0.07
C ALA A 172 14.54 -20.27 -0.40
N PHE A 173 14.38 -21.35 -1.16
CA PHE A 173 13.07 -21.92 -1.45
C PHE A 173 12.37 -22.47 -0.21
N ARG A 174 13.08 -23.19 0.67
CA ARG A 174 12.53 -23.68 1.95
C ARG A 174 11.98 -22.54 2.79
N TYR A 175 12.73 -21.44 2.87
CA TYR A 175 12.28 -20.24 3.58
C TYR A 175 10.92 -19.76 3.07
N VAL A 176 10.79 -19.50 1.75
CA VAL A 176 9.54 -19.01 1.16
C VAL A 176 8.40 -20.00 1.30
N ILE A 177 8.67 -21.30 1.13
CA ILE A 177 7.66 -22.35 1.31
C ILE A 177 7.14 -22.38 2.76
N ASN A 178 8.03 -22.21 3.73
CA ASN A 178 7.63 -22.13 5.14
C ASN A 178 6.79 -20.89 5.43
N VAL A 179 7.17 -19.73 4.92
CA VAL A 179 6.35 -18.51 5.02
C VAL A 179 4.96 -18.73 4.43
N GLN A 180 4.88 -19.29 3.22
CA GLN A 180 3.59 -19.60 2.58
C GLN A 180 2.75 -20.63 3.37
N LYS A 181 3.40 -21.55 4.06
CA LYS A 181 2.73 -22.52 4.92
C LYS A 181 2.12 -21.85 6.15
N GLN A 182 2.90 -20.99 6.82
CA GLN A 182 2.42 -20.22 7.99
C GLN A 182 1.28 -19.29 7.61
N GLU A 183 1.37 -18.60 6.45
CA GLU A 183 0.28 -17.77 5.95
C GLU A 183 -1.01 -18.55 5.77
N LYS A 184 -0.93 -19.73 5.15
CA LYS A 184 -2.13 -20.59 4.94
C LYS A 184 -2.72 -21.14 6.24
N GLN A 185 -1.90 -21.39 7.26
CA GLN A 185 -2.33 -21.98 8.52
C GLN A 185 -2.85 -20.96 9.52
N GLY A 186 -2.26 -19.79 9.58
CA GLY A 186 -2.53 -18.79 10.62
C GLY A 186 -2.79 -17.37 10.15
N GLY A 187 -2.80 -17.11 8.83
CA GLY A 187 -3.00 -15.75 8.32
C GLY A 187 -1.93 -14.77 8.80
N LEU A 188 -0.68 -15.22 8.89
CA LEU A 188 0.46 -14.47 9.41
C LEU A 188 0.55 -13.04 8.87
N LEU A 189 0.53 -12.91 7.53
CA LEU A 189 0.67 -11.61 6.89
C LEU A 189 -0.53 -10.69 7.14
N ASN A 190 -1.72 -11.27 7.34
CA ASN A 190 -2.91 -10.50 7.69
C ASN A 190 -2.80 -9.96 9.13
N SER A 191 -2.32 -10.77 10.07
CA SER A 191 -2.08 -10.32 11.46
C SER A 191 -1.04 -9.20 11.49
N ILE A 192 0.07 -9.35 10.78
CA ILE A 192 1.12 -8.34 10.69
C ILE A 192 0.57 -7.03 10.08
N LYS A 193 -0.16 -7.10 8.95
CA LYS A 193 -0.78 -5.92 8.32
C LYS A 193 -1.79 -5.24 9.24
N HIS A 194 -2.58 -6.02 9.96
CA HIS A 194 -3.56 -5.50 10.91
C HIS A 194 -2.90 -4.72 12.03
N ILE A 195 -1.85 -5.28 12.67
CA ILE A 195 -1.07 -4.62 13.72
C ILE A 195 -0.42 -3.35 13.17
N SER A 196 0.31 -3.46 12.05
CA SER A 196 1.00 -2.33 11.42
C SER A 196 0.05 -1.17 11.11
N LYS A 197 -1.11 -1.46 10.51
CA LYS A 197 -2.12 -0.44 10.23
C LYS A 197 -2.66 0.22 11.49
N LYS A 198 -2.97 -0.54 12.52
CA LYS A 198 -3.50 0.02 13.77
C LYS A 198 -2.49 0.88 14.51
N LEU A 199 -1.21 0.47 14.53
CA LEU A 199 -0.14 1.29 15.11
C LEU A 199 0.04 2.59 14.33
N GLU A 200 0.00 2.54 12.99
CA GLU A 200 0.03 3.73 12.14
C GLU A 200 -1.17 4.66 12.40
N ASP A 201 -2.37 4.11 12.46
CA ASP A 201 -3.59 4.91 12.72
C ASP A 201 -3.55 5.51 14.12
N PHE A 202 -3.08 4.78 15.14
CA PHE A 202 -2.89 5.32 16.48
C PHE A 202 -1.87 6.45 16.50
N SER A 203 -0.77 6.34 15.75
CA SER A 203 0.26 7.39 15.68
C SER A 203 -0.29 8.75 15.22
N LYS A 204 -1.37 8.76 14.43
CA LYS A 204 -2.04 9.96 13.94
C LYS A 204 -2.83 10.68 15.04
N ILE A 205 -3.37 9.94 16.01
CA ILE A 205 -4.22 10.47 17.08
C ILE A 205 -3.50 10.62 18.43
N GLN A 206 -2.33 10.00 18.61
CA GLN A 206 -1.56 10.01 19.88
C GLN A 206 -1.19 11.41 20.40
N LYS A 207 -1.26 12.43 19.52
CA LYS A 207 -0.97 13.84 19.90
C LYS A 207 -2.06 14.48 20.77
N LEU A 208 -3.20 13.82 20.91
CA LEU A 208 -4.29 14.29 21.76
C LEU A 208 -3.91 14.08 23.23
N ASP A 209 -3.97 15.15 24.02
CA ASP A 209 -3.56 15.12 25.44
C ASP A 209 -4.29 14.05 26.26
N GLN A 210 -5.55 13.78 25.90
CA GLN A 210 -6.41 12.78 26.54
C GLN A 210 -5.93 11.32 26.36
N LEU A 211 -5.00 11.09 25.41
CA LEU A 211 -4.54 9.73 25.05
C LEU A 211 -3.12 9.42 25.56
N LYS A 212 -2.49 10.31 26.34
CA LYS A 212 -1.09 10.16 26.79
C LYS A 212 -0.82 8.88 27.58
N GLU A 213 -1.77 8.47 28.45
CA GLU A 213 -1.59 7.28 29.28
C GLU A 213 -1.67 5.99 28.48
N ILE A 214 -2.57 5.96 27.49
CA ILE A 214 -2.73 4.85 26.55
C ILE A 214 -1.53 4.79 25.60
N GLY A 215 -0.94 5.93 25.26
CA GLY A 215 0.25 6.04 24.42
C GLY A 215 1.41 5.18 24.93
N LYS A 216 1.57 5.00 26.24
CA LYS A 216 2.61 4.14 26.80
C LYS A 216 2.35 2.66 26.52
N GLN A 217 1.13 2.19 26.74
CA GLN A 217 0.75 0.78 26.45
C GLN A 217 0.88 0.46 24.95
N MET A 218 0.52 1.42 24.11
CA MET A 218 0.68 1.27 22.65
C MET A 218 2.15 1.24 22.24
N SER A 219 3.01 2.05 22.90
CA SER A 219 4.46 2.05 22.67
C SER A 219 5.09 0.71 23.05
N ASP A 220 4.70 0.10 24.15
CA ASP A 220 5.21 -1.22 24.56
C ASP A 220 4.79 -2.30 23.54
N THR A 221 3.56 -2.22 23.02
CA THR A 221 3.08 -3.12 21.96
C THR A 221 3.83 -2.91 20.64
N GLU A 222 4.10 -1.65 20.26
CA GLU A 222 4.88 -1.29 19.09
C GLU A 222 6.32 -1.82 19.20
N GLN A 223 6.96 -1.69 20.35
CA GLN A 223 8.30 -2.24 20.59
C GLN A 223 8.32 -3.76 20.43
N ALA A 224 7.38 -4.47 21.05
CA ALA A 224 7.28 -5.93 20.93
C ALA A 224 7.03 -6.37 19.47
N PHE A 225 6.20 -5.64 18.73
CA PHE A 225 5.96 -5.88 17.30
C PHE A 225 7.23 -5.68 16.47
N ASN A 226 7.95 -4.59 16.70
CA ASN A 226 9.21 -4.30 16.00
C ASN A 226 10.29 -5.34 16.30
N ASP A 227 10.38 -5.82 17.53
CA ASP A 227 11.31 -6.87 17.92
C ASP A 227 11.03 -8.18 17.15
N LEU A 228 9.76 -8.58 17.03
CA LEU A 228 9.37 -9.73 16.22
C LEU A 228 9.63 -9.51 14.71
N MET A 229 9.38 -8.32 14.19
CA MET A 229 9.60 -8.00 12.78
C MET A 229 11.06 -7.99 12.38
N ASN A 230 11.96 -7.69 13.30
CA ASN A 230 13.41 -7.69 13.11
C ASN A 230 14.04 -9.10 13.27
N ASP A 231 13.29 -10.10 13.71
CA ASP A 231 13.79 -11.48 13.77
C ASP A 231 13.92 -12.03 12.33
N PRO A 232 15.08 -12.57 11.93
CA PRO A 232 15.26 -13.23 10.63
C PRO A 232 14.27 -14.37 10.35
N ASP A 233 13.75 -15.00 11.39
CA ASP A 233 12.73 -16.05 11.32
C ASP A 233 11.36 -15.55 11.80
N CYS A 234 11.07 -14.26 11.61
CA CYS A 234 9.83 -13.56 12.00
C CYS A 234 8.54 -14.31 11.60
N PHE A 235 8.58 -15.09 10.52
CA PHE A 235 7.45 -15.89 10.06
C PHE A 235 7.10 -17.07 11.00
N THR A 236 7.95 -17.45 11.93
CA THR A 236 7.69 -18.55 12.89
C THR A 236 6.86 -18.11 14.08
N HIS A 237 6.75 -16.81 14.33
CA HIS A 237 6.07 -16.19 15.47
C HIS A 237 4.57 -15.93 15.24
N THR A 238 3.88 -16.86 14.55
CA THR A 238 2.46 -16.68 14.20
C THR A 238 1.56 -16.51 15.43
N ALA A 239 1.85 -17.26 16.51
CA ALA A 239 1.09 -17.17 17.75
C ALA A 239 1.30 -15.82 18.45
N GLU A 240 2.54 -15.36 18.51
CA GLU A 240 2.91 -14.08 19.12
C GLU A 240 2.27 -12.89 18.38
N TYR A 241 2.24 -12.92 17.04
CA TYR A 241 1.52 -11.90 16.28
C TYR A 241 0.01 -11.94 16.54
N ALA A 242 -0.59 -13.12 16.67
CA ALA A 242 -2.01 -13.23 16.99
C ALA A 242 -2.32 -12.70 18.41
N ASP A 243 -1.44 -12.98 19.37
CA ASP A 243 -1.54 -12.47 20.75
C ASP A 243 -1.38 -10.95 20.79
N LEU A 244 -0.38 -10.41 20.09
CA LEU A 244 -0.18 -8.95 19.97
C LEU A 244 -1.38 -8.27 19.31
N SER A 245 -1.93 -8.85 18.25
CA SER A 245 -3.14 -8.33 17.60
C SER A 245 -4.30 -8.26 18.56
N SER A 246 -4.52 -9.34 19.33
CA SER A 246 -5.60 -9.41 20.33
C SER A 246 -5.37 -8.46 21.52
N GLN A 247 -4.13 -8.26 21.93
CA GLN A 247 -3.76 -7.31 22.96
C GLN A 247 -3.98 -5.87 22.50
N LEU A 248 -3.60 -5.57 21.25
CA LEU A 248 -3.81 -4.27 20.63
C LEU A 248 -5.30 -3.91 20.56
N ASP A 249 -6.14 -4.86 20.16
CA ASP A 249 -7.59 -4.67 20.11
C ASP A 249 -8.17 -4.36 21.48
N ARG A 250 -7.76 -5.11 22.52
CA ARG A 250 -8.17 -4.87 23.91
C ARG A 250 -7.70 -3.51 24.42
N ASN A 251 -6.47 -3.12 24.11
CA ASN A 251 -5.93 -1.81 24.52
C ASN A 251 -6.72 -0.67 23.87
N ILE A 252 -7.12 -0.81 22.60
CA ILE A 252 -7.94 0.18 21.91
C ILE A 252 -9.34 0.27 22.54
N GLU A 253 -9.98 -0.86 22.80
CA GLU A 253 -11.30 -0.90 23.45
C GLU A 253 -11.26 -0.28 24.85
N GLN A 254 -10.24 -0.59 25.66
CA GLN A 254 -10.03 0.04 26.97
C GLN A 254 -9.80 1.55 26.83
N ALA A 255 -9.05 1.98 25.80
CA ALA A 255 -8.85 3.37 25.49
C ALA A 255 -10.16 4.11 25.22
N CYS A 256 -11.00 3.52 24.39
CA CYS A 256 -12.31 4.07 24.04
C CYS A 256 -13.20 4.21 25.30
N THR A 257 -13.28 3.16 26.10
CA THR A 257 -14.10 3.12 27.32
C THR A 257 -13.59 4.15 28.34
N HIS A 258 -12.28 4.23 28.54
CA HIS A 258 -11.69 5.20 29.46
C HIS A 258 -11.96 6.64 29.02
N PHE A 259 -11.68 6.95 27.74
CA PHE A 259 -11.93 8.28 27.20
C PHE A 259 -13.41 8.67 27.30
N HIS A 260 -14.32 7.77 26.92
CA HIS A 260 -15.76 8.02 27.02
C HIS A 260 -16.20 8.34 28.45
N THR A 261 -15.73 7.55 29.42
CA THR A 261 -16.04 7.75 30.84
C THR A 261 -15.55 9.10 31.37
N GLU A 262 -14.28 9.44 31.11
CA GLU A 262 -13.71 10.72 31.53
C GLU A 262 -14.38 11.92 30.81
N ALA A 263 -14.68 11.78 29.52
CA ALA A 263 -15.38 12.83 28.77
C ALA A 263 -16.80 13.09 29.32
N LEU A 264 -17.57 12.04 29.62
CA LEU A 264 -18.89 12.19 30.22
C LEU A 264 -18.80 12.82 31.61
N LYS A 265 -17.80 12.47 32.43
CA LYS A 265 -17.54 13.09 33.70
C LYS A 265 -17.28 14.58 33.54
N MET A 266 -16.39 14.99 32.65
CA MET A 266 -16.10 16.41 32.38
C MET A 266 -17.33 17.17 31.86
N ILE A 267 -18.15 16.56 31.03
CA ILE A 267 -19.42 17.13 30.57
C ILE A 267 -20.36 17.35 31.74
N SER A 268 -20.49 16.35 32.64
CA SER A 268 -21.34 16.44 33.84
C SER A 268 -20.85 17.54 34.77
N GLU A 269 -19.54 17.60 35.04
CA GLU A 269 -18.95 18.65 35.88
C GLU A 269 -19.23 20.03 35.28
N ARG A 270 -19.10 20.21 33.96
CA ARG A 270 -19.40 21.47 33.29
C ARG A 270 -20.88 21.82 33.38
N CYS A 271 -21.78 20.87 33.22
CA CYS A 271 -23.21 21.08 33.40
C CYS A 271 -23.55 21.57 34.82
N GLU A 272 -22.93 20.96 35.86
CA GLU A 272 -23.12 21.37 37.23
C GLU A 272 -22.53 22.78 37.53
N GLU A 273 -21.36 23.11 36.96
CA GLU A 273 -20.82 24.48 37.02
C GLU A 273 -21.79 25.51 36.43
N ILE A 274 -22.38 25.23 35.27
CA ILE A 274 -23.37 26.13 34.64
C ILE A 274 -24.60 26.28 35.55
N LYS A 275 -25.12 25.19 36.09
CA LYS A 275 -26.29 25.23 37.02
C LYS A 275 -25.97 25.93 38.35
N ALA A 276 -24.74 25.84 38.84
CA ALA A 276 -24.30 26.54 40.04
C ALA A 276 -24.03 28.05 39.82
N SER A 277 -23.95 28.51 38.58
CA SER A 277 -23.67 29.91 38.29
C SER A 277 -24.77 30.86 38.83
N VAL A 278 -24.37 32.05 39.26
CA VAL A 278 -25.30 33.08 39.77
C VAL A 278 -26.32 33.47 38.72
N ASP A 279 -25.89 33.56 37.49
CA ASP A 279 -26.74 33.91 36.35
C ASP A 279 -27.86 32.87 36.14
N PHE A 280 -27.52 31.57 36.14
CA PHE A 280 -28.51 30.50 36.03
C PHE A 280 -29.47 30.48 37.25
N GLN A 281 -28.95 30.68 38.45
CA GLN A 281 -29.77 30.68 39.63
C GLN A 281 -30.79 31.80 39.66
N SER A 282 -30.51 32.93 38.99
CA SER A 282 -31.41 34.10 38.89
C SER A 282 -32.54 33.92 37.87
N LEU A 283 -32.55 32.87 37.07
CA LEU A 283 -33.55 32.61 36.03
C LEU A 283 -34.88 32.14 36.63
N LYS A 284 -35.94 32.30 35.84
CA LYS A 284 -37.27 31.74 36.17
C LYS A 284 -37.27 30.23 35.97
N ASP A 285 -38.23 29.56 36.60
CA ASP A 285 -38.25 28.08 36.61
C ASP A 285 -38.46 27.50 35.21
N ASP A 286 -39.27 28.11 34.36
CA ASP A 286 -39.46 27.70 32.99
C ASP A 286 -38.19 27.86 32.11
N GLN A 287 -37.43 28.94 32.30
CA GLN A 287 -36.13 29.16 31.64
C GLN A 287 -35.08 28.18 32.15
N LYS A 288 -35.03 27.85 33.44
CA LYS A 288 -34.15 26.80 33.98
C LYS A 288 -34.43 25.45 33.38
N GLN A 289 -35.72 25.07 33.28
CA GLN A 289 -36.14 23.78 32.73
C GLN A 289 -35.77 23.65 31.24
N GLU A 290 -35.86 24.73 30.46
CA GLU A 290 -35.41 24.73 29.06
C GLU A 290 -33.91 24.47 28.95
N ILE A 291 -33.10 25.20 29.72
CA ILE A 291 -31.64 25.03 29.75
C ILE A 291 -31.25 23.62 30.21
N GLU A 292 -31.88 23.10 31.28
CA GLU A 292 -31.64 21.72 31.74
C GLU A 292 -31.98 20.68 30.67
N THR A 293 -33.02 20.92 29.87
CA THR A 293 -33.39 20.07 28.75
C THR A 293 -32.31 20.08 27.66
N ILE A 294 -31.67 21.24 27.40
CA ILE A 294 -30.57 21.35 26.43
C ILE A 294 -29.32 20.65 26.99
N LEU A 295 -28.96 20.91 28.26
CA LEU A 295 -27.79 20.30 28.90
C LEU A 295 -27.89 18.78 28.95
N SER A 296 -29.08 18.22 29.21
CA SER A 296 -29.29 16.76 29.27
C SER A 296 -29.09 16.03 27.93
N LYS A 297 -29.11 16.76 26.82
CA LYS A 297 -28.87 16.21 25.49
C LYS A 297 -27.38 16.24 25.08
N ILE A 298 -26.52 16.88 25.88
CA ILE A 298 -25.08 16.92 25.59
C ILE A 298 -24.48 15.59 26.02
N SER A 299 -24.07 14.81 25.04
CA SER A 299 -23.41 13.51 25.26
C SER A 299 -22.44 13.22 24.11
N ILE A 300 -21.60 12.23 24.31
CA ILE A 300 -20.67 11.69 23.31
C ILE A 300 -21.08 10.24 23.04
N GLN A 301 -21.02 9.81 21.80
CA GLN A 301 -21.34 8.43 21.45
C GLN A 301 -20.20 7.51 21.87
N GLU A 302 -20.55 6.34 22.43
CA GLU A 302 -19.59 5.30 22.77
C GLU A 302 -18.98 4.68 21.52
N GLY A 303 -17.72 4.25 21.58
CA GLY A 303 -17.01 3.60 20.50
C GLY A 303 -16.07 2.51 21.00
N THR A 304 -15.62 1.64 20.08
CA THR A 304 -14.70 0.53 20.36
C THR A 304 -13.53 0.45 19.38
N THR A 305 -13.47 1.34 18.39
CA THR A 305 -12.42 1.38 17.37
C THR A 305 -11.61 2.67 17.41
N LEU A 306 -10.42 2.68 16.79
CA LEU A 306 -9.59 3.88 16.68
C LEU A 306 -10.30 5.03 15.94
N GLU A 307 -11.06 4.74 14.90
CA GLU A 307 -11.86 5.74 14.19
C GLU A 307 -12.89 6.37 15.14
N GLN A 308 -13.62 5.52 15.87
CA GLN A 308 -14.62 5.99 16.84
C GLN A 308 -13.97 6.76 18.01
N LEU A 309 -12.77 6.36 18.46
CA LEU A 309 -12.00 7.10 19.45
C LEU A 309 -11.65 8.50 18.95
N GLN A 310 -11.21 8.62 17.71
CA GLN A 310 -10.94 9.91 17.09
C GLN A 310 -12.22 10.75 16.97
N ASP A 311 -13.34 10.13 16.58
CA ASP A 311 -14.64 10.82 16.52
C ASP A 311 -15.11 11.29 17.89
N MET A 312 -14.95 10.49 18.94
CA MET A 312 -15.23 10.88 20.31
C MET A 312 -14.37 12.09 20.74
N CYS A 313 -13.07 12.09 20.43
CA CYS A 313 -12.18 13.22 20.70
C CYS A 313 -12.63 14.48 19.97
N ASN A 314 -13.04 14.35 18.70
CA ASN A 314 -13.55 15.46 17.90
C ASN A 314 -14.87 16.00 18.46
N GLN A 315 -15.81 15.12 18.80
CA GLN A 315 -17.09 15.49 19.43
C GLN A 315 -16.86 16.23 20.76
N PHE A 316 -15.98 15.70 21.61
CA PHE A 316 -15.64 16.33 22.89
C PHE A 316 -15.04 17.71 22.68
N SER A 317 -14.06 17.84 21.81
CA SER A 317 -13.43 19.14 21.51
C SER A 317 -14.42 20.14 20.94
N ALA A 318 -15.37 19.68 20.13
CA ALA A 318 -16.41 20.54 19.55
C ALA A 318 -17.39 21.12 20.57
N LEU A 319 -17.46 20.55 21.80
CA LEU A 319 -18.31 21.10 22.88
C LEU A 319 -17.76 22.40 23.46
N TYR A 320 -16.47 22.70 23.30
CA TYR A 320 -15.78 23.82 23.93
C TYR A 320 -15.41 24.96 22.97
N VAL A 321 -15.80 24.86 21.70
CA VAL A 321 -15.53 25.93 20.71
C VAL A 321 -16.66 26.96 20.65
N PRO A 322 -16.42 28.19 20.18
CA PRO A 322 -17.46 29.18 19.94
C PRO A 322 -18.58 28.64 19.03
N GLY A 323 -19.83 28.81 19.46
CA GLY A 323 -21.00 28.29 18.76
C GLY A 323 -21.40 26.86 19.12
N SER A 324 -20.64 26.19 20.01
CA SER A 324 -20.95 24.88 20.56
C SER A 324 -22.21 24.85 21.42
N SER A 325 -22.61 23.67 21.87
CA SER A 325 -23.76 23.50 22.76
C SER A 325 -23.59 24.25 24.08
N PHE A 326 -22.41 24.16 24.71
CA PHE A 326 -22.17 24.92 25.95
C PHE A 326 -22.17 26.43 25.73
N TYR A 327 -21.54 26.90 24.67
CA TYR A 327 -21.54 28.32 24.32
C TYR A 327 -22.95 28.86 24.06
N ARG A 328 -23.81 28.08 23.40
CA ARG A 328 -25.21 28.45 23.15
C ARG A 328 -26.00 28.53 24.44
N VAL A 329 -25.77 27.58 25.37
CA VAL A 329 -26.41 27.58 26.68
C VAL A 329 -25.97 28.81 27.48
N GLU A 330 -24.69 29.10 27.56
CA GLU A 330 -24.19 30.29 28.29
C GLU A 330 -24.69 31.59 27.69
N LYS A 331 -24.81 31.67 26.36
CA LYS A 331 -25.40 32.82 25.71
C LYS A 331 -26.88 32.95 26.04
N LEU A 332 -27.66 31.86 25.98
CA LEU A 332 -29.06 31.82 26.32
C LEU A 332 -29.31 32.28 27.76
N ILE A 333 -28.47 31.84 28.71
CA ILE A 333 -28.52 32.31 30.08
C ILE A 333 -28.32 33.81 30.18
N LYS A 334 -27.34 34.39 29.49
CA LYS A 334 -27.09 35.84 29.47
C LYS A 334 -28.25 36.60 28.87
N ASP A 335 -28.83 36.08 27.82
CA ASP A 335 -29.99 36.72 27.14
C ASP A 335 -31.19 36.74 28.12
N TYR A 336 -31.49 35.65 28.81
CA TYR A 336 -32.55 35.60 29.82
C TYR A 336 -32.29 36.51 31.03
N VAL A 337 -31.05 36.59 31.50
CA VAL A 337 -30.69 37.54 32.60
C VAL A 337 -30.92 38.99 32.14
N ALA A 338 -30.62 39.32 30.89
CA ALA A 338 -30.87 40.64 30.35
C ALA A 338 -32.36 40.96 30.24
N GLU A 339 -33.19 40.01 29.79
CA GLU A 339 -34.65 40.13 29.74
C GLU A 339 -35.30 40.26 31.10
N ASN A 340 -34.79 39.58 32.13
CA ASN A 340 -35.32 39.60 33.50
C ASN A 340 -34.91 40.83 34.29
N LYS A 341 -33.96 41.67 33.81
CA LYS A 341 -33.63 42.94 34.44
C LYS A 341 -34.83 43.90 34.34
N PRO A 342 -35.33 44.42 35.48
CA PRO A 342 -36.42 45.43 35.42
C PRO A 342 -35.96 46.62 34.60
N ALA A 343 -36.82 47.05 33.67
CA ALA A 343 -36.56 48.25 32.91
C ALA A 343 -36.36 49.42 33.93
N VAL A 344 -35.15 49.99 33.93
CA VAL A 344 -34.86 51.18 34.73
C VAL A 344 -35.74 52.27 34.19
N THR A 345 -36.86 52.50 34.84
CA THR A 345 -37.68 53.69 34.62
C THR A 345 -36.82 54.87 35.07
N SER A 346 -36.30 55.59 34.06
CA SER A 346 -35.66 56.90 34.29
C SER A 346 -36.67 57.82 35.00
N PRO A 347 -36.25 58.52 36.07
CA PRO A 347 -37.14 59.47 36.74
C PRO A 347 -37.49 60.59 35.72
N VAL A 348 -38.77 60.78 35.50
CA VAL A 348 -39.29 61.95 34.78
C VAL A 348 -39.09 63.13 35.73
N GLU A 349 -38.04 63.92 35.56
CA GLU A 349 -37.95 65.25 36.08
C GLU A 349 -38.83 66.18 35.24
N GLY A 350 -39.93 66.58 35.80
CA GLY A 350 -40.77 67.67 35.30
C GLY A 350 -40.10 69.00 35.54
N GLY A 351 -39.91 69.79 34.52
CA GLY A 351 -39.43 71.17 34.58
C GLY A 351 -39.81 71.95 33.37
N ASN A 352 -40.84 72.74 33.57
CA ASN A 352 -41.44 73.74 32.71
C ASN A 352 -40.43 74.79 32.21
N GLY A 353 -40.50 75.22 30.95
CA GLY A 353 -39.77 76.47 30.46
C GLY A 353 -39.89 76.70 29.00
N SER A 354 -40.86 77.48 28.66
CA SER A 354 -41.13 78.17 27.40
C SER A 354 -39.93 78.79 26.70
N GLY A 355 -39.99 78.86 25.36
CA GLY A 355 -39.18 79.81 24.56
C GLY A 355 -38.97 79.40 23.13
N GLU A 356 -39.90 79.77 22.33
CA GLU A 356 -39.87 80.30 20.94
C GLU A 356 -38.59 80.08 20.04
N SER A 357 -38.90 79.65 18.92
CA SER A 357 -38.75 80.30 17.59
C SER A 357 -37.61 79.88 16.65
N SER A 358 -38.09 79.56 15.51
CA SER A 358 -37.56 79.83 14.18
C SER A 358 -36.54 78.93 13.50
N ASN A 359 -37.08 78.25 12.59
CA ASN A 359 -36.95 78.42 11.12
C ASN A 359 -35.78 77.62 10.42
N ASN A 360 -36.30 76.86 9.47
CA ASN A 360 -35.81 76.67 8.09
C ASN A 360 -34.47 75.96 7.88
N ASN A 361 -34.34 75.02 7.11
CA ASN A 361 -34.84 74.69 5.78
C ASN A 361 -34.05 73.45 5.28
N ALA A 362 -34.74 72.55 4.73
CA ALA A 362 -34.55 71.86 3.46
C ALA A 362 -33.13 71.37 3.05
N GLY A 363 -33.04 70.06 2.69
CA GLY A 363 -32.19 69.69 1.61
C GLY A 363 -31.66 68.26 1.70
N THR A 364 -32.42 67.23 1.35
CA THR A 364 -31.92 66.08 0.63
C THR A 364 -31.54 66.46 -0.79
N PRO A 365 -30.81 65.77 -1.61
CA PRO A 365 -30.44 64.34 -1.61
C PRO A 365 -29.05 63.98 -2.21
N SER A 366 -28.70 62.72 -2.15
CA SER A 366 -28.23 61.96 -3.30
C SER A 366 -26.72 61.87 -3.65
N ALA A 367 -26.31 60.64 -3.84
CA ALA A 367 -25.44 60.10 -4.89
C ALA A 367 -23.94 60.01 -4.64
N ASP A 368 -23.49 58.74 -4.64
CA ASP A 368 -22.23 58.27 -5.19
C ASP A 368 -21.92 58.95 -6.55
N PRO A 369 -20.71 58.99 -7.05
CA PRO A 369 -19.83 57.85 -7.27
C PRO A 369 -18.29 58.11 -7.32
N ALA A 370 -17.56 57.01 -7.25
CA ALA A 370 -16.39 56.62 -8.06
C ALA A 370 -15.17 57.55 -8.31
N ASN A 371 -14.03 56.87 -8.23
CA ASN A 371 -12.89 56.95 -9.14
C ASN A 371 -11.75 57.97 -8.91
N GLY A 372 -10.56 57.42 -9.05
CA GLY A 372 -9.34 58.16 -9.44
C GLY A 372 -8.10 57.78 -8.62
N SER A 373 -7.30 56.81 -9.03
CA SER A 373 -6.23 56.91 -10.05
C SER A 373 -5.00 57.69 -9.60
N GLY A 374 -3.85 56.99 -9.70
CA GLY A 374 -2.52 57.56 -9.73
C GLY A 374 -1.53 56.70 -8.90
N GLY A 375 -0.68 55.85 -9.34
CA GLY A 375 0.22 55.86 -10.47
C GLY A 375 1.58 56.36 -10.02
N TYR A 376 2.58 55.47 -9.91
CA TYR A 376 3.91 55.64 -10.43
C TYR A 376 4.73 54.37 -10.34
N SER A 377 5.37 54.07 -11.47
CA SER A 377 6.30 53.05 -11.85
C SER A 377 7.62 53.01 -11.03
N ALA A 378 8.19 51.84 -10.92
CA ALA A 378 9.58 51.62 -11.31
C ALA A 378 9.82 50.10 -11.48
N ALA A 379 10.39 49.78 -12.62
CA ALA A 379 10.78 48.46 -13.10
C ALA A 379 11.92 47.87 -12.26
N ASN A 380 11.94 46.55 -12.13
CA ASN A 380 13.12 45.77 -12.46
C ASN A 380 12.74 44.34 -12.80
N ASN A 381 13.26 43.93 -13.93
CA ASN A 381 13.32 42.58 -14.45
C ASN A 381 13.98 41.63 -13.47
N ASP A 382 13.44 40.48 -13.26
CA ASP A 382 14.17 39.22 -13.31
C ASP A 382 13.23 38.07 -13.68
N SER A 383 13.56 37.51 -14.83
CA SER A 383 12.94 36.34 -15.43
C SER A 383 13.26 35.10 -14.60
N HIS A 384 12.24 34.49 -13.98
CA HIS A 384 12.27 33.07 -13.65
C HIS A 384 11.09 32.40 -14.36
N GLU A 385 11.44 31.59 -15.35
CA GLU A 385 10.57 30.59 -15.96
C GLU A 385 10.03 29.68 -14.86
N GLN A 386 8.76 29.87 -14.49
CA GLN A 386 7.99 28.88 -13.79
C GLN A 386 7.44 27.91 -14.84
N ALA A 387 8.02 26.70 -14.85
CA ALA A 387 7.46 25.57 -15.55
C ALA A 387 6.02 25.33 -15.02
N SER A 388 5.07 25.50 -15.92
CA SER A 388 3.67 25.17 -15.69
C SER A 388 3.54 23.67 -15.48
N GLU A 389 3.12 23.23 -14.28
CA GLU A 389 2.66 21.86 -14.03
C GLU A 389 1.53 21.50 -14.99
N PRO A 390 1.54 20.30 -15.58
CA PRO A 390 0.46 19.87 -16.46
C PRO A 390 -0.81 19.72 -15.63
N THR A 391 -1.82 20.47 -15.96
CA THR A 391 -3.17 20.35 -15.42
C THR A 391 -3.77 19.04 -15.86
N THR A 392 -3.70 18.02 -15.00
CA THR A 392 -4.32 16.71 -15.23
C THR A 392 -5.85 16.88 -15.20
N LYS A 393 -6.51 16.71 -16.34
CA LYS A 393 -7.98 16.65 -16.38
C LYS A 393 -8.44 15.31 -15.80
N VAL A 394 -9.01 15.35 -14.60
CA VAL A 394 -9.61 14.18 -13.96
C VAL A 394 -11.09 14.09 -14.34
N VAL A 395 -11.46 13.05 -15.08
CA VAL A 395 -12.85 12.75 -15.38
C VAL A 395 -13.40 11.81 -14.31
N LYS A 396 -14.17 12.33 -13.35
CA LYS A 396 -14.79 11.51 -12.29
C LYS A 396 -16.13 10.97 -12.79
N ARG A 397 -16.25 9.66 -12.95
CA ARG A 397 -17.52 8.96 -13.14
C ARG A 397 -17.70 7.92 -12.04
N SER A 398 -18.85 7.95 -11.34
CA SER A 398 -19.22 6.92 -10.37
C SER A 398 -20.18 5.94 -11.04
N VAL A 399 -19.81 4.66 -11.09
CA VAL A 399 -20.68 3.58 -11.57
C VAL A 399 -21.26 2.89 -10.34
N LYS A 400 -22.52 3.18 -10.00
CA LYS A 400 -23.25 2.48 -8.93
C LYS A 400 -23.95 1.25 -9.53
N ARG A 401 -23.24 0.13 -9.72
CA ARG A 401 -23.81 -1.15 -10.12
C ARG A 401 -23.26 -2.26 -9.24
N ARG A 402 -24.15 -3.13 -8.77
CA ARG A 402 -23.76 -4.34 -8.04
C ARG A 402 -23.33 -5.39 -9.07
N LEU A 403 -22.07 -5.80 -9.01
CA LEU A 403 -21.49 -6.79 -9.91
C LEU A 403 -21.81 -8.19 -9.37
N THR A 404 -22.81 -8.84 -9.96
CA THR A 404 -23.24 -10.19 -9.55
C THR A 404 -23.02 -11.25 -10.62
N LYS A 405 -22.78 -10.84 -11.87
CA LYS A 405 -22.64 -11.74 -13.01
C LYS A 405 -21.46 -11.32 -13.91
N ARG A 406 -20.97 -12.28 -14.71
CA ARG A 406 -19.89 -12.04 -15.66
C ARG A 406 -20.27 -10.98 -16.72
N GLU A 407 -21.55 -10.93 -17.09
CA GLU A 407 -22.08 -9.96 -18.05
C GLU A 407 -22.01 -8.52 -17.50
N ASP A 408 -22.16 -8.33 -16.18
CA ASP A 408 -22.05 -7.02 -15.54
C ASP A 408 -20.61 -6.50 -15.60
N VAL A 409 -19.62 -7.39 -15.43
CA VAL A 409 -18.18 -7.06 -15.54
C VAL A 409 -17.85 -6.71 -16.99
N GLN A 410 -18.35 -7.49 -17.96
CA GLN A 410 -18.12 -7.23 -19.38
C GLN A 410 -18.68 -5.87 -19.81
N ALA A 411 -19.87 -5.51 -19.35
CA ALA A 411 -20.48 -4.22 -19.64
C ALA A 411 -19.64 -3.02 -19.12
N ILE A 412 -18.97 -3.17 -17.97
CA ILE A 412 -18.04 -2.14 -17.45
C ILE A 412 -16.76 -2.07 -18.31
N ILE A 413 -16.24 -3.23 -18.71
CA ILE A 413 -15.06 -3.27 -19.60
C ILE A 413 -15.37 -2.57 -20.93
N ASP A 414 -16.54 -2.82 -21.52
CA ASP A 414 -16.97 -2.20 -22.76
C ASP A 414 -17.16 -0.68 -22.61
N GLU A 415 -17.74 -0.23 -21.47
CA GLU A 415 -17.89 1.19 -21.15
C GLU A 415 -16.52 1.89 -20.97
N LEU A 416 -15.58 1.26 -20.28
CA LEU A 416 -14.22 1.76 -20.10
C LEU A 416 -13.44 1.80 -21.42
N THR A 417 -13.61 0.78 -22.24
CA THR A 417 -12.99 0.72 -23.57
C THR A 417 -13.50 1.85 -24.46
N GLY A 418 -14.78 2.21 -24.35
CA GLY A 418 -15.38 3.36 -25.05
C GLY A 418 -14.86 4.74 -24.59
N LEU A 419 -14.26 4.82 -23.40
CA LEU A 419 -13.65 6.05 -22.88
C LEU A 419 -12.18 6.22 -23.30
N LEU A 420 -11.49 5.13 -23.66
CA LEU A 420 -10.08 5.16 -24.07
C LEU A 420 -9.75 6.24 -25.14
N PRO A 421 -10.57 6.45 -26.20
CA PRO A 421 -10.30 7.48 -27.20
C PRO A 421 -10.43 8.92 -26.67
N GLN A 422 -10.97 9.12 -25.47
CA GLN A 422 -11.17 10.43 -24.86
C GLN A 422 -10.06 10.77 -23.85
N ILE A 423 -9.08 9.88 -23.69
CA ILE A 423 -7.95 10.05 -22.78
C ILE A 423 -6.78 10.60 -23.58
N ASP A 424 -6.45 11.86 -23.39
CA ASP A 424 -5.23 12.47 -23.94
C ASP A 424 -4.00 11.99 -23.14
N GLU A 425 -2.81 12.04 -23.73
CA GLU A 425 -1.55 11.76 -23.04
C GLU A 425 -1.42 12.64 -21.78
N GLY A 426 -1.30 12.01 -20.62
CA GLY A 426 -1.24 12.69 -19.31
C GLY A 426 -2.56 12.74 -18.54
N SER A 427 -3.66 12.18 -19.07
CA SER A 427 -4.93 12.03 -18.35
C SER A 427 -4.99 10.69 -17.59
N SER A 428 -5.72 10.66 -16.47
CA SER A 428 -5.97 9.44 -15.70
C SER A 428 -7.47 9.21 -15.48
N ILE A 429 -7.88 7.95 -15.44
CA ILE A 429 -9.25 7.56 -15.05
C ILE A 429 -9.18 7.03 -13.62
N GLU A 430 -9.95 7.64 -12.72
CA GLU A 430 -10.12 7.17 -11.34
C GLU A 430 -11.45 6.41 -11.24
N LEU A 431 -11.36 5.13 -10.88
CA LEU A 431 -12.52 4.25 -10.68
C LEU A 431 -12.72 4.05 -9.18
N SER A 432 -13.87 4.47 -8.68
CA SER A 432 -14.30 4.19 -7.30
C SER A 432 -15.33 3.06 -7.33
N LEU A 433 -14.96 1.90 -6.83
CA LEU A 433 -15.88 0.81 -6.54
C LEU A 433 -16.35 0.98 -5.10
N ASN A 434 -17.61 1.36 -4.91
CA ASN A 434 -18.22 1.38 -3.58
C ASN A 434 -18.97 0.06 -3.39
N ASP A 435 -18.66 -0.67 -2.33
CA ASP A 435 -19.37 -1.89 -1.89
C ASP A 435 -20.84 -1.63 -1.55
#